data_0b024c8a66cd8345022bede4d982b55f
#
_entry.id   0b024c8a66cd8345022bede4d982b55f
#
_cell.length_a   1.000
_cell.length_b   1.000
_cell.length_c   1.000
_cell.angle_alpha   90.00
_cell.angle_beta   90.00
_cell.angle_gamma   90.00
#
_symmetry.space_group_name_H-M   'P 1'
#
loop_
_entity.id
_entity.type
_entity.pdbx_description
1 polymer ?
#
loop_
_entity_poly.entity_id
_entity_poly.type
_entity_poly.pdbx_seq_one_letter_code
_entity_poly.pdbx_strand_id
1 'polypeptide(L)'
;MKENADNLDFISNPKIVQHYLLLEEIGVFRHIDKLNKEIKDHKDLLSAAVEIFNKTTIDEILDAAVWKISDQFLPSFITFLWKPQRNREEVTIKSYKNYKLVDLNVPLQTITPLEPFFIQFPKPIAYDIFAFQVKDSMDPSILKALENINPELLIPIMGPFGIYGIVMVGRKMLSEGYTFEELFFLEQLMSFLSQSIQNNLHYEYSVRDVKTGLYNHGYFVSRLSEELARTKREEAVSSLMVIDVDKFKTFNDTFGHLAGDRVLESLAFTIKQAVRTGDIPSRFGGEEFTILLPNTPRQTAWLVAERLRTAVAAMKVPWEPPLPQVTISLGLVSFDGRTNADSNEIIKRADEALYQSKENGRNRTSVWGAGLLFRIQRSEANFATA
;
A
#
# COMPACT_ATOMS: atom_id res chain seq x y z
N MET A 1 15.01 54.07 8.29
CA MET A 1 16.10 54.94 7.76
C MET A 1 17.32 55.04 8.67
N LYS A 2 17.35 54.41 9.88
CA LYS A 2 18.55 54.38 10.76
C LYS A 2 19.39 53.10 10.65
N GLU A 3 18.85 51.98 10.15
CA GLU A 3 19.59 50.72 9.98
C GLU A 3 20.59 50.68 8.83
N ASN A 4 20.49 51.59 7.85
CA ASN A 4 21.42 51.61 6.71
C ASN A 4 22.67 52.53 6.94
N ALA A 5 22.72 53.30 8.03
CA ALA A 5 23.86 54.15 8.31
C ALA A 5 24.99 53.41 9.04
N ASP A 6 24.66 52.44 9.88
CA ASP A 6 25.66 51.64 10.63
C ASP A 6 26.45 50.64 9.74
N ASN A 7 25.88 50.25 8.62
CA ASN A 7 26.55 49.33 7.67
C ASN A 7 27.63 50.01 6.80
N LEU A 8 27.56 51.33 6.61
CA LEU A 8 28.53 52.07 5.80
C LEU A 8 29.83 52.41 6.58
N ASP A 9 29.74 52.54 7.89
CA ASP A 9 30.93 52.78 8.76
C ASP A 9 31.82 51.51 8.90
N PHE A 10 31.25 50.35 8.77
CA PHE A 10 31.97 49.07 8.80
C PHE A 10 32.90 48.87 7.63
N ILE A 11 32.48 49.27 6.41
CA ILE A 11 33.24 49.13 5.15
C ILE A 11 34.36 50.18 5.06
N SER A 12 34.28 51.31 5.80
CA SER A 12 35.22 52.40 5.80
C SER A 12 36.41 52.22 6.75
N ASN A 13 36.39 51.18 7.62
CA ASN A 13 37.46 50.95 8.57
C ASN A 13 38.58 50.09 7.96
N PRO A 14 39.81 50.66 7.74
CA PRO A 14 40.90 49.93 7.08
C PRO A 14 41.29 48.63 7.76
N LYS A 15 41.18 48.54 9.10
CA LYS A 15 41.48 47.32 9.82
C LYS A 15 40.44 46.20 9.56
N ILE A 16 39.19 46.58 9.44
CA ILE A 16 38.12 45.61 9.12
C ILE A 16 38.28 45.09 7.70
N VAL A 17 38.55 45.97 6.76
CA VAL A 17 38.83 45.59 5.36
C VAL A 17 40.05 44.66 5.28
N GLN A 18 41.11 44.95 6.00
CA GLN A 18 42.31 44.11 6.04
C GLN A 18 42.01 42.71 6.61
N HIS A 19 41.22 42.62 7.67
CA HIS A 19 40.82 41.31 8.25
C HIS A 19 39.87 40.58 7.29
N TYR A 20 38.95 41.27 6.62
CA TYR A 20 38.07 40.65 5.61
C TYR A 20 38.86 40.03 4.47
N LEU A 21 39.82 40.79 3.89
CA LEU A 21 40.68 40.30 2.84
C LEU A 21 41.51 39.09 3.28
N LEU A 22 42.01 39.10 4.49
CA LEU A 22 42.76 37.99 5.06
C LEU A 22 41.87 36.74 5.19
N LEU A 23 40.64 36.88 5.68
CA LEU A 23 39.67 35.80 5.82
C LEU A 23 39.26 35.23 4.44
N GLU A 24 39.15 36.11 3.44
CA GLU A 24 38.88 35.72 2.05
C GLU A 24 40.07 34.94 1.45
N GLU A 25 41.30 35.46 1.64
CA GLU A 25 42.52 34.84 1.15
C GLU A 25 42.75 33.42 1.72
N ILE A 26 42.53 33.23 3.03
CA ILE A 26 42.63 31.92 3.68
C ILE A 26 41.42 31.04 3.45
N GLY A 27 40.40 31.51 2.72
CA GLY A 27 39.25 30.75 2.26
C GLY A 27 38.17 30.48 3.29
N VAL A 28 38.13 31.27 4.39
CA VAL A 28 37.12 31.10 5.47
C VAL A 28 35.70 31.25 4.92
N PHE A 29 35.44 32.26 4.09
CA PHE A 29 34.10 32.47 3.51
C PHE A 29 33.67 31.31 2.62
N ARG A 30 34.56 30.78 1.80
CA ARG A 30 34.29 29.58 0.99
C ARG A 30 33.97 28.38 1.85
N HIS A 31 34.65 28.25 3.00
CA HIS A 31 34.38 27.17 3.95
C HIS A 31 33.03 27.33 4.65
N ILE A 32 32.68 28.55 5.04
CA ILE A 32 31.35 28.90 5.61
C ILE A 32 30.24 28.60 4.60
N ASP A 33 30.40 29.03 3.35
CA ASP A 33 29.42 28.77 2.30
C ASP A 33 29.24 27.27 2.05
N LYS A 34 30.34 26.51 2.04
CA LYS A 34 30.29 25.07 1.95
C LYS A 34 29.51 24.43 3.12
N LEU A 35 29.83 24.84 4.36
CA LEU A 35 29.11 24.35 5.55
C LEU A 35 27.62 24.73 5.52
N ASN A 36 27.29 25.94 5.11
CA ASN A 36 25.90 26.39 4.99
C ASN A 36 25.14 25.57 3.95
N LYS A 37 25.78 25.23 2.83
CA LYS A 37 25.24 24.34 1.81
C LYS A 37 25.00 22.93 2.38
N GLU A 38 25.99 22.36 3.03
CA GLU A 38 25.86 21.05 3.68
C GLU A 38 24.73 21.02 4.72
N ILE A 39 24.62 22.07 5.56
CA ILE A 39 23.53 22.19 6.53
C ILE A 39 22.17 22.26 5.83
N LYS A 40 22.07 23.00 4.73
CA LYS A 40 20.84 23.10 3.93
C LYS A 40 20.48 21.73 3.35
N ASP A 41 21.42 21.05 2.72
CA ASP A 41 21.20 19.73 2.12
C ASP A 41 20.74 18.70 3.16
N HIS A 42 21.33 18.72 4.37
CA HIS A 42 20.89 17.87 5.48
C HIS A 42 19.47 18.21 5.96
N LYS A 43 19.12 19.50 6.07
CA LYS A 43 17.76 19.93 6.43
C LYS A 43 16.73 19.48 5.38
N ASP A 44 17.08 19.62 4.11
CA ASP A 44 16.22 19.19 3.00
C ASP A 44 16.03 17.68 2.99
N LEU A 45 17.08 16.91 3.30
CA LEU A 45 17.02 15.46 3.43
C LEU A 45 16.16 15.03 4.62
N LEU A 46 16.31 15.66 5.79
CA LEU A 46 15.48 15.38 6.96
C LEU A 46 14.01 15.71 6.70
N SER A 47 13.73 16.84 6.03
CA SER A 47 12.38 17.20 5.63
C SER A 47 11.75 16.15 4.72
N ALA A 48 12.52 15.65 3.73
CA ALA A 48 12.09 14.58 2.86
C ALA A 48 11.81 13.28 3.63
N ALA A 49 12.65 12.92 4.60
CA ALA A 49 12.45 11.74 5.44
C ALA A 49 11.13 11.84 6.22
N VAL A 50 10.87 12.98 6.89
CA VAL A 50 9.64 13.20 7.64
C VAL A 50 8.41 13.11 6.72
N GLU A 51 8.49 13.71 5.52
CA GLU A 51 7.40 13.65 4.54
C GLU A 51 7.12 12.21 4.10
N ILE A 52 8.15 11.45 3.74
CA ILE A 52 8.06 10.05 3.29
C ILE A 52 7.51 9.15 4.41
N PHE A 53 8.00 9.29 5.67
CA PHE A 53 7.55 8.47 6.79
C PHE A 53 6.11 8.74 7.23
N ASN A 54 5.55 9.91 6.92
CA ASN A 54 4.15 10.23 7.19
C ASN A 54 3.17 9.66 6.15
N LYS A 55 3.65 9.05 5.06
CA LYS A 55 2.80 8.44 4.04
C LYS A 55 2.38 7.03 4.46
N THR A 56 1.15 6.68 4.11
CA THR A 56 0.52 5.41 4.53
C THR A 56 0.40 4.39 3.40
N THR A 57 0.56 4.81 2.16
CA THR A 57 0.52 3.93 1.00
C THR A 57 1.80 4.02 0.19
N ILE A 58 2.16 2.93 -0.51
CA ILE A 58 3.36 2.91 -1.37
C ILE A 58 3.27 3.99 -2.45
N ASP A 59 2.09 4.23 -3.01
CA ASP A 59 1.88 5.24 -4.03
C ASP A 59 2.20 6.65 -3.52
N GLU A 60 1.72 7.01 -2.33
CA GLU A 60 2.05 8.29 -1.68
C GLU A 60 3.53 8.41 -1.34
N ILE A 61 4.19 7.30 -0.95
CA ILE A 61 5.62 7.25 -0.66
C ILE A 61 6.43 7.54 -1.94
N LEU A 62 6.06 6.90 -3.06
CA LEU A 62 6.71 7.12 -4.35
C LEU A 62 6.49 8.56 -4.85
N ASP A 63 5.26 9.08 -4.74
CA ASP A 63 4.94 10.46 -5.14
C ASP A 63 5.75 11.48 -4.33
N ALA A 64 5.90 11.30 -3.02
CA ALA A 64 6.74 12.17 -2.19
C ALA A 64 8.21 12.15 -2.64
N ALA A 65 8.75 10.98 -2.99
CA ALA A 65 10.11 10.86 -3.52
C ALA A 65 10.24 11.56 -4.89
N VAL A 66 9.24 11.43 -5.78
CA VAL A 66 9.21 12.14 -7.08
C VAL A 66 9.27 13.65 -6.89
N TRP A 67 8.43 14.18 -5.98
CA TRP A 67 8.43 15.61 -5.68
C TRP A 67 9.82 16.08 -5.24
N LYS A 68 10.47 15.34 -4.35
CA LYS A 68 11.77 15.73 -3.82
C LYS A 68 12.88 15.65 -4.86
N ILE A 69 12.92 14.58 -5.66
CA ILE A 69 13.90 14.43 -6.75
C ILE A 69 13.67 15.51 -7.84
N SER A 70 12.41 15.76 -8.19
CA SER A 70 12.08 16.73 -9.22
C SER A 70 12.37 18.17 -8.79
N ASP A 71 12.10 18.54 -7.54
CA ASP A 71 12.38 19.86 -6.99
C ASP A 71 13.88 20.17 -6.95
N GLN A 72 14.68 19.18 -6.62
CA GLN A 72 16.12 19.36 -6.42
C GLN A 72 16.94 19.25 -7.72
N PHE A 73 16.55 18.34 -8.63
CA PHE A 73 17.39 17.99 -9.78
C PHE A 73 16.77 18.30 -11.13
N LEU A 74 15.46 18.54 -11.21
CA LEU A 74 14.71 18.75 -12.46
C LEU A 74 15.08 17.72 -13.55
N PRO A 75 14.94 16.40 -13.27
CA PRO A 75 15.28 15.39 -14.25
C PRO A 75 14.27 15.37 -15.41
N SER A 76 14.69 14.96 -16.59
CA SER A 76 13.83 14.84 -17.77
C SER A 76 12.72 13.81 -17.58
N PHE A 77 12.94 12.80 -16.73
CA PHE A 77 11.95 11.84 -16.28
C PHE A 77 12.42 11.11 -15.00
N ILE A 78 11.48 10.50 -14.29
CA ILE A 78 11.73 9.55 -13.20
C ILE A 78 10.85 8.35 -13.45
N THR A 79 11.39 7.14 -13.42
CA THR A 79 10.61 5.90 -13.59
C THR A 79 10.94 4.93 -12.45
N PHE A 80 9.91 4.48 -11.76
CA PHE A 80 9.98 3.41 -10.78
C PHE A 80 9.60 2.09 -11.42
N LEU A 81 10.45 1.11 -11.27
CA LEU A 81 10.20 -0.30 -11.51
C LEU A 81 10.06 -0.96 -10.15
N TRP A 82 8.86 -1.28 -9.76
CA TRP A 82 8.52 -1.69 -8.40
C TRP A 82 7.92 -3.10 -8.38
N LYS A 83 8.38 -3.99 -7.47
CA LYS A 83 7.79 -5.31 -7.22
C LYS A 83 6.69 -5.20 -6.14
N PRO A 84 5.40 -5.31 -6.49
CA PRO A 84 4.31 -5.15 -5.52
C PRO A 84 4.23 -6.31 -4.51
N GLN A 85 4.74 -7.49 -4.87
CA GLN A 85 4.77 -8.68 -4.02
C GLN A 85 6.05 -9.49 -4.26
N ARG A 86 6.64 -10.02 -3.18
CA ARG A 86 7.89 -10.79 -3.22
C ARG A 86 7.86 -12.00 -4.17
N ASN A 87 6.70 -12.62 -4.37
CA ASN A 87 6.53 -13.85 -5.16
C ASN A 87 6.02 -13.59 -6.60
N ARG A 88 5.85 -12.35 -7.03
CA ARG A 88 5.50 -12.00 -8.41
C ARG A 88 6.71 -11.44 -9.11
N GLU A 89 7.01 -11.98 -10.30
CA GLU A 89 8.09 -11.47 -11.16
C GLU A 89 7.70 -10.17 -11.88
N GLU A 90 6.40 -9.95 -12.09
CA GLU A 90 5.87 -8.75 -12.73
C GLU A 90 6.12 -7.50 -11.90
N VAL A 91 6.61 -6.46 -12.53
CA VAL A 91 6.83 -5.15 -11.93
C VAL A 91 5.68 -4.19 -12.24
N THR A 92 5.36 -3.34 -11.28
CA THR A 92 4.56 -2.16 -11.54
C THR A 92 5.47 -1.03 -11.99
N ILE A 93 5.13 -0.38 -13.10
CA ILE A 93 5.90 0.71 -13.68
C ILE A 93 5.14 2.00 -13.43
N LYS A 94 5.84 3.00 -12.87
CA LYS A 94 5.33 4.35 -12.70
C LYS A 94 6.35 5.34 -13.21
N SER A 95 5.98 6.12 -14.20
CA SER A 95 6.84 7.12 -14.82
C SER A 95 6.29 8.51 -14.66
N TYR A 96 7.18 9.47 -14.41
CA TYR A 96 6.84 10.87 -14.16
C TYR A 96 7.66 11.78 -15.03
N LYS A 97 7.01 12.84 -15.56
CA LYS A 97 7.65 13.99 -16.20
C LYS A 97 7.01 15.25 -15.67
N ASN A 98 7.82 16.24 -15.28
CA ASN A 98 7.33 17.51 -14.75
C ASN A 98 6.25 17.30 -13.66
N TYR A 99 6.54 16.46 -12.66
CA TYR A 99 5.65 16.09 -11.52
C TYR A 99 4.37 15.34 -11.91
N LYS A 100 4.14 15.03 -13.19
CA LYS A 100 2.92 14.34 -13.65
C LYS A 100 3.21 12.91 -14.03
N LEU A 101 2.30 12.02 -13.63
CA LEU A 101 2.32 10.64 -14.08
C LEU A 101 2.14 10.60 -15.60
N VAL A 102 3.01 9.86 -16.28
CA VAL A 102 2.99 9.67 -17.73
C VAL A 102 3.18 8.19 -18.05
N ASP A 103 2.63 7.76 -19.17
CA ASP A 103 2.89 6.43 -19.69
C ASP A 103 4.16 6.49 -20.58
N LEU A 104 5.27 6.03 -20.02
CA LEU A 104 6.48 5.78 -20.79
C LEU A 104 6.50 4.30 -21.15
N ASN A 105 6.64 4.00 -22.43
CA ASN A 105 6.80 2.62 -22.89
C ASN A 105 8.14 2.06 -22.38
N VAL A 106 8.11 1.42 -21.23
CA VAL A 106 9.28 0.75 -20.62
C VAL A 106 9.20 -0.73 -20.96
N PRO A 107 10.03 -1.25 -21.86
CA PRO A 107 9.94 -2.63 -22.33
C PRO A 107 10.59 -3.64 -21.36
N LEU A 108 10.45 -3.41 -20.05
CA LEU A 108 10.93 -4.28 -18.98
C LEU A 108 9.74 -4.82 -18.20
N GLN A 109 9.50 -6.12 -18.25
CA GLN A 109 8.43 -6.79 -17.50
C GLN A 109 8.91 -7.27 -16.12
N THR A 110 10.22 -7.37 -15.90
CA THR A 110 10.83 -7.83 -14.66
C THR A 110 12.14 -7.12 -14.37
N ILE A 111 12.50 -6.97 -13.10
CA ILE A 111 13.82 -6.47 -12.66
C ILE A 111 14.78 -7.60 -12.28
N THR A 112 14.34 -8.85 -12.32
CA THR A 112 15.13 -10.03 -11.93
C THR A 112 16.52 -10.09 -12.59
N PRO A 113 16.71 -9.76 -13.87
CA PRO A 113 18.04 -9.75 -14.48
C PRO A 113 18.98 -8.67 -13.93
N LEU A 114 18.46 -7.61 -13.32
CA LEU A 114 19.23 -6.51 -12.75
C LEU A 114 19.62 -6.78 -11.27
N GLU A 115 18.89 -7.68 -10.61
CA GLU A 115 19.07 -7.96 -9.18
C GLU A 115 20.49 -8.42 -8.80
N PRO A 116 21.16 -9.37 -9.51
CA PRO A 116 22.47 -9.84 -9.13
C PRO A 116 23.50 -8.70 -9.07
N PHE A 117 23.42 -7.75 -10.00
CA PHE A 117 24.28 -6.58 -10.02
C PHE A 117 24.06 -5.70 -8.79
N PHE A 118 22.81 -5.31 -8.51
CA PHE A 118 22.49 -4.38 -7.42
C PHE A 118 22.56 -5.02 -6.03
N ILE A 119 22.47 -6.33 -5.90
CA ILE A 119 22.80 -7.04 -4.65
C ILE A 119 24.29 -6.87 -4.33
N GLN A 120 25.16 -6.91 -5.34
CA GLN A 120 26.60 -6.70 -5.18
C GLN A 120 26.97 -5.22 -5.03
N PHE A 121 26.27 -4.33 -5.74
CA PHE A 121 26.53 -2.89 -5.77
C PHE A 121 25.25 -2.09 -5.42
N PRO A 122 24.88 -2.02 -4.12
CA PRO A 122 23.59 -1.43 -3.68
C PRO A 122 23.62 0.11 -3.64
N LYS A 123 24.13 0.75 -4.69
CA LYS A 123 24.31 2.21 -4.78
C LYS A 123 23.81 2.79 -6.09
N PRO A 124 23.49 4.10 -6.13
CA PRO A 124 23.26 4.80 -7.38
C PRO A 124 24.44 4.64 -8.33
N ILE A 125 24.16 4.37 -9.60
CA ILE A 125 25.19 4.20 -10.63
C ILE A 125 24.77 4.91 -11.92
N ALA A 126 25.72 5.56 -12.59
CA ALA A 126 25.50 6.09 -13.92
C ALA A 126 25.27 4.95 -14.92
N TYR A 127 24.33 5.16 -15.84
CA TYR A 127 23.92 4.11 -16.77
C TYR A 127 25.05 3.61 -17.68
N ASP A 128 25.92 4.51 -18.15
CA ASP A 128 27.06 4.17 -18.99
C ASP A 128 28.07 3.25 -18.26
N ILE A 129 28.34 3.52 -16.98
CA ILE A 129 29.19 2.67 -16.12
C ILE A 129 28.54 1.32 -15.89
N PHE A 130 27.23 1.31 -15.56
CA PHE A 130 26.46 0.07 -15.39
C PHE A 130 26.52 -0.77 -16.67
N ALA A 131 26.15 -0.20 -17.81
CA ALA A 131 26.12 -0.90 -19.09
C ALA A 131 27.49 -1.48 -19.48
N PHE A 132 28.58 -0.74 -19.20
CA PHE A 132 29.95 -1.22 -19.42
C PHE A 132 30.27 -2.43 -18.53
N GLN A 133 29.86 -2.40 -17.26
CA GLN A 133 30.19 -3.50 -16.32
C GLN A 133 29.43 -4.79 -16.59
N VAL A 134 28.20 -4.70 -17.13
CA VAL A 134 27.33 -5.87 -17.35
C VAL A 134 27.24 -6.35 -18.80
N LYS A 135 27.95 -5.70 -19.73
CA LYS A 135 27.86 -5.97 -21.18
C LYS A 135 28.06 -7.42 -21.58
N ASP A 136 28.93 -8.14 -20.86
CA ASP A 136 29.31 -9.52 -21.16
C ASP A 136 28.49 -10.56 -20.36
N SER A 137 27.73 -10.12 -19.35
CA SER A 137 26.99 -10.99 -18.42
C SER A 137 25.46 -10.85 -18.51
N MET A 138 24.97 -9.77 -19.12
CA MET A 138 23.54 -9.46 -19.20
C MET A 138 23.01 -9.72 -20.61
N ASP A 139 21.74 -10.15 -20.69
CA ASP A 139 21.05 -10.33 -21.95
C ASP A 139 21.03 -9.00 -22.75
N PRO A 140 21.52 -9.01 -24.02
CA PRO A 140 21.55 -7.82 -24.88
C PRO A 140 20.19 -7.17 -25.08
N SER A 141 19.08 -7.93 -25.00
CA SER A 141 17.72 -7.40 -25.13
C SER A 141 17.37 -6.44 -23.98
N ILE A 142 17.86 -6.71 -22.78
CA ILE A 142 17.65 -5.90 -21.58
C ILE A 142 18.46 -4.60 -21.66
N LEU A 143 19.73 -4.71 -22.07
CA LEU A 143 20.57 -3.52 -22.29
C LEU A 143 19.95 -2.61 -23.34
N LYS A 144 19.47 -3.17 -24.45
CA LYS A 144 18.77 -2.43 -25.50
C LYS A 144 17.49 -1.78 -25.01
N ALA A 145 16.73 -2.47 -24.15
CA ALA A 145 15.55 -1.91 -23.51
C ALA A 145 15.85 -0.71 -22.62
N LEU A 146 16.91 -0.79 -21.82
CA LEU A 146 17.39 0.32 -20.99
C LEU A 146 17.94 1.47 -21.84
N GLU A 147 18.72 1.17 -22.89
CA GLU A 147 19.24 2.17 -23.83
C GLU A 147 18.12 2.97 -24.49
N ASN A 148 17.02 2.33 -24.88
CA ASN A 148 15.85 3.02 -25.44
C ASN A 148 15.17 4.01 -24.47
N ILE A 149 15.22 3.73 -23.15
CA ILE A 149 14.73 4.63 -22.11
C ILE A 149 15.71 5.78 -21.89
N ASN A 150 17.00 5.52 -22.09
CA ASN A 150 18.13 6.44 -21.93
C ASN A 150 18.17 7.11 -20.55
N PRO A 151 18.21 6.33 -19.45
CA PRO A 151 18.39 6.86 -18.11
C PRO A 151 19.81 7.41 -17.95
N GLU A 152 20.01 8.40 -17.11
CA GLU A 152 21.32 8.84 -16.68
C GLU A 152 21.78 8.07 -15.44
N LEU A 153 20.84 7.79 -14.54
CA LEU A 153 21.09 7.03 -13.32
C LEU A 153 20.16 5.84 -13.18
N LEU A 154 20.71 4.77 -12.61
CA LEU A 154 19.98 3.64 -12.05
C LEU A 154 20.20 3.64 -10.54
N ILE A 155 19.11 3.58 -9.76
CA ILE A 155 19.17 3.65 -8.30
C ILE A 155 18.35 2.49 -7.73
N PRO A 156 18.96 1.55 -6.98
CA PRO A 156 18.23 0.45 -6.38
C PRO A 156 17.45 0.91 -5.14
N ILE A 157 16.23 0.38 -4.95
CA ILE A 157 15.49 0.45 -3.70
C ILE A 157 15.73 -0.86 -2.98
N MET A 158 16.66 -0.83 -2.00
CA MET A 158 17.10 -2.03 -1.30
C MET A 158 16.15 -2.41 -0.17
N GLY A 159 15.95 -3.69 0.04
CA GLY A 159 15.21 -4.24 1.17
C GLY A 159 16.04 -5.29 1.93
N PRO A 160 15.57 -5.78 3.09
CA PRO A 160 16.31 -6.75 3.90
C PRO A 160 16.50 -8.11 3.21
N PHE A 161 15.74 -8.38 2.17
CA PHE A 161 15.76 -9.66 1.45
C PHE A 161 16.09 -9.51 -0.04
N GLY A 162 16.67 -8.38 -0.46
CA GLY A 162 16.98 -8.09 -1.85
C GLY A 162 16.41 -6.74 -2.31
N ILE A 163 16.10 -6.63 -3.57
CA ILE A 163 15.66 -5.37 -4.18
C ILE A 163 14.13 -5.29 -4.21
N TYR A 164 13.57 -4.19 -3.74
CA TYR A 164 12.16 -3.88 -3.90
C TYR A 164 11.84 -3.29 -5.26
N GLY A 165 12.80 -2.57 -5.84
CA GLY A 165 12.63 -1.92 -7.13
C GLY A 165 13.89 -1.20 -7.60
N ILE A 166 13.78 -0.56 -8.76
CA ILE A 166 14.82 0.27 -9.34
C ILE A 166 14.19 1.59 -9.77
N VAL A 167 14.87 2.69 -9.47
CA VAL A 167 14.52 4.01 -9.96
C VAL A 167 15.44 4.36 -11.11
N MET A 168 14.87 4.69 -12.24
CA MET A 168 15.58 5.26 -13.39
C MET A 168 15.36 6.76 -13.40
N VAL A 169 16.43 7.52 -13.42
CA VAL A 169 16.39 8.99 -13.45
C VAL A 169 17.04 9.46 -14.73
N GLY A 170 16.33 10.31 -15.45
CA GLY A 170 16.83 10.91 -16.69
C GLY A 170 17.80 12.07 -16.44
N ARG A 171 18.34 12.63 -17.53
CA ARG A 171 19.27 13.77 -17.48
C ARG A 171 18.66 14.98 -16.80
N LYS A 172 19.47 15.71 -16.04
CA LYS A 172 19.07 17.01 -15.49
C LYS A 172 18.79 18.02 -16.63
N MET A 173 17.75 18.83 -16.47
CA MET A 173 17.38 19.80 -17.50
C MET A 173 18.26 21.07 -17.49
N LEU A 174 18.89 21.38 -16.36
CA LEU A 174 19.61 22.65 -16.15
C LEU A 174 21.13 22.50 -15.97
N SER A 175 21.65 21.31 -15.84
CA SER A 175 23.09 21.06 -15.61
C SER A 175 23.51 19.71 -16.19
N GLU A 176 24.82 19.53 -16.38
CA GLU A 176 25.41 18.28 -16.86
C GLU A 176 25.74 17.35 -15.69
N GLY A 177 25.37 16.06 -15.82
CA GLY A 177 25.72 14.98 -14.91
C GLY A 177 25.22 15.14 -13.47
N TYR A 178 25.43 14.13 -12.66
CA TYR A 178 25.15 14.14 -11.22
C TYR A 178 26.45 14.16 -10.44
N THR A 179 26.60 15.10 -9.49
CA THR A 179 27.79 15.19 -8.64
C THR A 179 27.80 14.10 -7.57
N PHE A 180 28.95 13.91 -6.92
CA PHE A 180 29.07 12.93 -5.84
C PHE A 180 28.11 13.26 -4.66
N GLU A 181 27.96 14.53 -4.30
CA GLU A 181 27.06 14.98 -3.25
C GLU A 181 25.58 14.70 -3.62
N GLU A 182 25.22 14.89 -4.88
CA GLU A 182 23.88 14.59 -5.39
C GLU A 182 23.58 13.09 -5.42
N LEU A 183 24.56 12.27 -5.81
CA LEU A 183 24.44 10.81 -5.73
C LEU A 183 24.29 10.34 -4.27
N PHE A 184 25.04 10.93 -3.36
CA PHE A 184 24.89 10.65 -1.92
C PHE A 184 23.51 11.03 -1.41
N PHE A 185 22.98 12.21 -1.79
CA PHE A 185 21.63 12.62 -1.44
C PHE A 185 20.57 11.62 -1.96
N LEU A 186 20.69 11.19 -3.20
CA LEU A 186 19.79 10.19 -3.79
C LEU A 186 19.88 8.83 -3.08
N GLU A 187 21.09 8.39 -2.70
CA GLU A 187 21.31 7.18 -1.92
C GLU A 187 20.57 7.24 -0.58
N GLN A 188 20.72 8.36 0.16
CA GLN A 188 20.03 8.55 1.44
C GLN A 188 18.52 8.63 1.26
N LEU A 189 18.02 9.34 0.27
CA LEU A 189 16.59 9.42 -0.05
C LEU A 189 16.00 8.03 -0.35
N MET A 190 16.70 7.21 -1.13
CA MET A 190 16.29 5.83 -1.42
C MET A 190 16.31 4.94 -0.18
N SER A 191 17.24 5.18 0.75
CA SER A 191 17.26 4.49 2.04
C SER A 191 15.99 4.79 2.88
N PHE A 192 15.58 6.05 2.97
CA PHE A 192 14.33 6.43 3.65
C PHE A 192 13.09 5.86 2.96
N LEU A 193 13.06 5.93 1.64
CA LEU A 193 11.99 5.35 0.83
C LEU A 193 11.90 3.83 1.06
N SER A 194 13.02 3.14 1.02
CA SER A 194 13.10 1.70 1.30
C SER A 194 12.57 1.35 2.69
N GLN A 195 12.99 2.09 3.71
CA GLN A 195 12.53 1.88 5.08
C GLN A 195 11.03 2.12 5.23
N SER A 196 10.50 3.17 4.59
CA SER A 196 9.06 3.48 4.62
C SER A 196 8.24 2.41 3.90
N ILE A 197 8.70 1.94 2.74
CA ILE A 197 8.09 0.81 2.02
C ILE A 197 8.10 -0.45 2.88
N GLN A 198 9.23 -0.77 3.51
CA GLN A 198 9.35 -1.92 4.39
C GLN A 198 8.36 -1.84 5.56
N ASN A 199 8.25 -0.70 6.22
CA ASN A 199 7.30 -0.49 7.31
C ASN A 199 5.85 -0.66 6.83
N ASN A 200 5.52 -0.14 5.65
CA ASN A 200 4.20 -0.29 5.05
C ASN A 200 3.88 -1.76 4.72
N LEU A 201 4.83 -2.50 4.14
CA LEU A 201 4.68 -3.92 3.87
C LEU A 201 4.53 -4.74 5.17
N HIS A 202 5.34 -4.45 6.20
CA HIS A 202 5.21 -5.10 7.50
C HIS A 202 3.84 -4.84 8.13
N TYR A 203 3.35 -3.59 8.04
CA TYR A 203 2.00 -3.27 8.50
C TYR A 203 0.94 -4.07 7.73
N GLU A 204 0.98 -4.06 6.39
CA GLU A 204 0.05 -4.83 5.55
C GLU A 204 0.07 -6.33 5.90
N TYR A 205 1.25 -6.93 6.08
CA TYR A 205 1.37 -8.33 6.49
C TYR A 205 0.87 -8.58 7.92
N SER A 206 1.00 -7.60 8.81
CA SER A 206 0.52 -7.73 10.20
C SER A 206 -1.00 -7.65 10.32
N VAL A 207 -1.68 -6.97 9.39
CA VAL A 207 -3.12 -6.74 9.44
C VAL A 207 -3.92 -7.60 8.46
N ARG A 208 -3.27 -8.31 7.52
CA ARG A 208 -3.95 -9.14 6.51
C ARG A 208 -3.68 -10.62 6.69
N ASP A 209 -4.63 -11.42 6.25
CA ASP A 209 -4.45 -12.87 6.07
C ASP A 209 -3.67 -13.15 4.78
N VAL A 210 -2.56 -13.87 4.89
CA VAL A 210 -1.62 -14.12 3.78
C VAL A 210 -2.26 -14.88 2.63
N LYS A 211 -3.21 -15.77 2.90
CA LYS A 211 -3.86 -16.62 1.90
C LYS A 211 -4.94 -15.87 1.10
N THR A 212 -5.76 -15.09 1.78
CA THR A 212 -6.93 -14.42 1.19
C THR A 212 -6.71 -12.95 0.87
N GLY A 213 -5.72 -12.31 1.50
CA GLY A 213 -5.46 -10.87 1.42
C GLY A 213 -6.60 -10.01 1.98
N LEU A 214 -7.56 -10.59 2.72
CA LEU A 214 -8.50 -9.88 3.56
C LEU A 214 -7.83 -9.48 4.88
N TYR A 215 -8.48 -8.63 5.67
CA TYR A 215 -7.97 -8.34 7.00
C TYR A 215 -7.96 -9.60 7.86
N ASN A 216 -7.04 -9.68 8.82
CA ASN A 216 -6.98 -10.79 9.75
C ASN A 216 -7.88 -10.56 10.97
N HIS A 217 -8.01 -11.58 11.82
CA HIS A 217 -8.79 -11.56 13.05
C HIS A 217 -8.44 -10.39 13.99
N GLY A 218 -7.13 -10.16 14.22
CA GLY A 218 -6.67 -9.12 15.17
C GLY A 218 -7.08 -7.72 14.72
N TYR A 219 -6.88 -7.40 13.44
CA TYR A 219 -7.30 -6.13 12.87
C TYR A 219 -8.83 -5.96 12.92
N PHE A 220 -9.58 -7.01 12.58
CA PHE A 220 -11.05 -6.97 12.65
C PHE A 220 -11.56 -6.64 14.05
N VAL A 221 -11.04 -7.30 15.11
CA VAL A 221 -11.46 -7.05 16.49
C VAL A 221 -11.16 -5.61 16.92
N SER A 222 -9.99 -5.08 16.57
CA SER A 222 -9.65 -3.69 16.82
C SER A 222 -10.65 -2.73 16.13
N ARG A 223 -10.93 -2.96 14.85
CA ARG A 223 -11.87 -2.12 14.09
C ARG A 223 -13.31 -2.21 14.59
N LEU A 224 -13.75 -3.38 15.03
CA LEU A 224 -15.06 -3.54 15.66
C LEU A 224 -15.16 -2.75 16.97
N SER A 225 -14.12 -2.77 17.80
CA SER A 225 -14.06 -2.00 19.04
C SER A 225 -14.10 -0.49 18.79
N GLU A 226 -13.36 -0.01 17.81
CA GLU A 226 -13.37 1.40 17.37
C GLU A 226 -14.76 1.82 16.85
N GLU A 227 -15.39 0.95 16.05
CA GLU A 227 -16.71 1.20 15.47
C GLU A 227 -17.78 1.23 16.55
N LEU A 228 -17.73 0.36 17.55
CA LEU A 228 -18.64 0.41 18.72
C LEU A 228 -18.50 1.73 19.50
N ALA A 229 -17.26 2.21 19.68
CA ALA A 229 -17.04 3.50 20.31
C ALA A 229 -17.54 4.66 19.44
N ARG A 230 -17.41 4.55 18.11
CA ARG A 230 -17.89 5.55 17.15
C ARG A 230 -19.42 5.63 17.12
N THR A 231 -20.12 4.50 17.07
CA THR A 231 -21.59 4.48 17.05
C THR A 231 -22.19 5.11 18.28
N LYS A 232 -21.51 4.99 19.45
CA LYS A 232 -21.94 5.66 20.70
C LYS A 232 -21.81 7.18 20.64
N ARG A 233 -20.77 7.70 19.94
CA ARG A 233 -20.54 9.16 19.84
C ARG A 233 -21.40 9.83 18.77
N GLU A 234 -21.65 9.15 17.66
CA GLU A 234 -22.25 9.71 16.44
C GLU A 234 -23.71 9.28 16.22
N GLU A 235 -24.29 8.53 17.16
CA GLU A 235 -25.65 7.94 17.05
C GLU A 235 -25.86 7.14 15.74
N ALA A 236 -24.76 6.58 15.20
CA ALA A 236 -24.76 5.84 13.95
C ALA A 236 -25.20 4.38 14.18
N VAL A 237 -25.69 3.74 13.11
CA VAL A 237 -26.01 2.31 13.11
C VAL A 237 -25.02 1.57 12.23
N SER A 238 -24.40 0.53 12.76
CA SER A 238 -23.48 -0.33 12.04
C SER A 238 -23.91 -1.79 12.14
N SER A 239 -23.39 -2.63 11.24
CA SER A 239 -23.76 -4.04 11.19
C SER A 239 -22.53 -4.92 11.08
N LEU A 240 -22.61 -6.13 11.66
CA LEU A 240 -21.62 -7.18 11.54
C LEU A 240 -22.26 -8.39 10.88
N MET A 241 -21.56 -8.97 9.90
CA MET A 241 -21.82 -10.31 9.35
C MET A 241 -20.73 -11.27 9.77
N VAL A 242 -21.13 -12.46 10.21
CA VAL A 242 -20.25 -13.61 10.32
C VAL A 242 -20.67 -14.64 9.27
N ILE A 243 -19.70 -15.22 8.58
CA ILE A 243 -19.87 -16.04 7.39
C ILE A 243 -19.08 -17.32 7.58
N ASP A 244 -19.66 -18.44 7.19
CA ASP A 244 -19.00 -19.74 7.22
C ASP A 244 -19.30 -20.51 5.92
N VAL A 245 -18.28 -21.21 5.41
CA VAL A 245 -18.39 -22.01 4.19
C VAL A 245 -19.10 -23.33 4.50
N ASP A 246 -20.24 -23.54 3.87
CA ASP A 246 -21.07 -24.71 4.14
C ASP A 246 -20.34 -26.01 3.80
N LYS A 247 -20.26 -26.93 4.79
CA LYS A 247 -19.66 -28.27 4.67
C LYS A 247 -18.19 -28.25 4.21
N PHE A 248 -17.41 -27.22 4.53
CA PHE A 248 -16.05 -27.05 4.03
C PHE A 248 -15.11 -28.20 4.43
N LYS A 249 -15.24 -28.75 5.64
CA LYS A 249 -14.48 -29.94 6.05
C LYS A 249 -14.73 -31.12 5.12
N THR A 250 -16.00 -31.44 4.81
CA THR A 250 -16.36 -32.54 3.89
C THR A 250 -15.81 -32.26 2.48
N PHE A 251 -15.82 -30.99 2.06
CA PHE A 251 -15.23 -30.58 0.78
C PHE A 251 -13.72 -30.88 0.76
N ASN A 252 -12.98 -30.47 1.79
CA ASN A 252 -11.55 -30.76 1.90
C ASN A 252 -11.23 -32.26 1.98
N ASP A 253 -12.03 -33.01 2.70
CA ASP A 253 -11.88 -34.46 2.80
C ASP A 253 -12.07 -35.17 1.44
N THR A 254 -12.86 -34.57 0.54
CA THR A 254 -13.16 -35.12 -0.79
C THR A 254 -12.19 -34.65 -1.88
N PHE A 255 -11.85 -33.34 -1.90
CA PHE A 255 -11.11 -32.70 -3.00
C PHE A 255 -9.68 -32.27 -2.60
N GLY A 256 -9.33 -32.43 -1.33
CA GLY A 256 -8.02 -32.07 -0.78
C GLY A 256 -7.91 -30.61 -0.37
N HIS A 257 -6.95 -30.31 0.48
CA HIS A 257 -6.74 -28.98 1.05
C HIS A 257 -6.35 -27.91 0.01
N LEU A 258 -5.65 -28.29 -1.07
CA LEU A 258 -5.29 -27.35 -2.14
C LEU A 258 -6.53 -26.84 -2.90
N ALA A 259 -7.51 -27.73 -3.15
CA ALA A 259 -8.79 -27.31 -3.72
C ALA A 259 -9.57 -26.40 -2.75
N GLY A 260 -9.58 -26.74 -1.47
CA GLY A 260 -10.17 -25.89 -0.44
C GLY A 260 -9.51 -24.50 -0.34
N ASP A 261 -8.20 -24.43 -0.47
CA ASP A 261 -7.48 -23.15 -0.52
C ASP A 261 -7.93 -22.27 -1.67
N ARG A 262 -8.12 -22.84 -2.86
CA ARG A 262 -8.67 -22.13 -4.03
C ARG A 262 -10.10 -21.65 -3.82
N VAL A 263 -10.92 -22.43 -3.11
CA VAL A 263 -12.26 -22.00 -2.71
C VAL A 263 -12.19 -20.77 -1.81
N LEU A 264 -11.32 -20.77 -0.79
CA LEU A 264 -11.17 -19.63 0.12
C LEU A 264 -10.63 -18.37 -0.58
N GLU A 265 -9.68 -18.52 -1.50
CA GLU A 265 -9.17 -17.41 -2.33
C GLU A 265 -10.28 -16.82 -3.22
N SER A 266 -11.07 -17.68 -3.90
CA SER A 266 -12.20 -17.27 -4.75
C SER A 266 -13.30 -16.60 -3.94
N LEU A 267 -13.59 -17.13 -2.74
CA LEU A 267 -14.53 -16.52 -1.81
C LEU A 267 -14.07 -15.13 -1.36
N ALA A 268 -12.80 -15.00 -0.98
CA ALA A 268 -12.23 -13.72 -0.59
C ALA A 268 -12.30 -12.67 -1.72
N PHE A 269 -12.02 -13.08 -2.95
CA PHE A 269 -12.19 -12.23 -4.12
C PHE A 269 -13.66 -11.80 -4.30
N THR A 270 -14.61 -12.74 -4.19
CA THR A 270 -16.04 -12.46 -4.28
C THR A 270 -16.51 -11.51 -3.17
N ILE A 271 -16.02 -11.68 -1.94
CA ILE A 271 -16.28 -10.77 -0.83
C ILE A 271 -15.79 -9.35 -1.17
N LYS A 272 -14.54 -9.20 -1.63
CA LYS A 272 -13.97 -7.89 -2.02
C LYS A 272 -14.82 -7.17 -3.07
N GLN A 273 -15.39 -7.88 -4.02
CA GLN A 273 -16.25 -7.30 -5.05
C GLN A 273 -17.65 -6.92 -4.53
N ALA A 274 -18.12 -7.58 -3.47
CA ALA A 274 -19.44 -7.36 -2.90
C ALA A 274 -19.49 -6.21 -1.88
N VAL A 275 -18.35 -5.75 -1.36
CA VAL A 275 -18.25 -4.71 -0.33
C VAL A 275 -17.75 -3.39 -0.89
N ARG A 276 -18.08 -2.27 -0.24
CA ARG A 276 -17.56 -0.93 -0.60
C ARG A 276 -16.24 -0.64 0.13
N THR A 277 -15.53 0.40 -0.28
CA THR A 277 -14.21 0.81 0.28
C THR A 277 -14.21 1.03 1.80
N GLY A 278 -15.33 1.45 2.39
CA GLY A 278 -15.43 1.67 3.84
C GLY A 278 -15.80 0.43 4.66
N ASP A 279 -16.12 -0.69 4.03
CA ASP A 279 -16.42 -1.93 4.72
C ASP A 279 -15.14 -2.68 5.06
N ILE A 280 -15.18 -3.54 6.10
CA ILE A 280 -14.00 -4.23 6.61
C ILE A 280 -14.22 -5.74 6.50
N PRO A 281 -13.90 -6.33 5.34
CA PRO A 281 -13.96 -7.77 5.16
C PRO A 281 -12.70 -8.43 5.75
N SER A 282 -12.90 -9.49 6.53
CA SER A 282 -11.81 -10.16 7.26
C SER A 282 -11.95 -11.67 7.19
N ARG A 283 -10.83 -12.38 7.28
CA ARG A 283 -10.82 -13.80 7.56
C ARG A 283 -10.68 -13.99 9.07
N PHE A 284 -11.72 -14.53 9.67
CA PHE A 284 -11.82 -14.65 11.12
C PHE A 284 -11.18 -15.95 11.64
N GLY A 285 -11.33 -17.05 10.90
CA GLY A 285 -10.80 -18.36 11.21
C GLY A 285 -10.46 -19.17 9.96
N GLY A 286 -10.36 -20.47 10.06
CA GLY A 286 -10.02 -21.38 8.95
C GLY A 286 -10.91 -21.20 7.72
N GLU A 287 -12.23 -21.35 7.92
CA GLU A 287 -13.28 -21.26 6.90
C GLU A 287 -14.31 -20.15 7.22
N GLU A 288 -14.01 -19.34 8.24
CA GLU A 288 -14.87 -18.29 8.76
C GLU A 288 -14.39 -16.91 8.31
N PHE A 289 -15.34 -16.09 7.89
CA PHE A 289 -15.11 -14.73 7.45
C PHE A 289 -16.03 -13.77 8.19
N THR A 290 -15.63 -12.54 8.32
CA THR A 290 -16.45 -11.47 8.90
C THR A 290 -16.46 -10.25 7.99
N ILE A 291 -17.54 -9.49 8.02
CA ILE A 291 -17.63 -8.19 7.34
C ILE A 291 -18.25 -7.19 8.32
N LEU A 292 -17.46 -6.21 8.73
CA LEU A 292 -17.98 -5.06 9.45
C LEU A 292 -18.44 -4.02 8.44
N LEU A 293 -19.69 -3.56 8.60
CA LEU A 293 -20.37 -2.59 7.73
C LEU A 293 -20.64 -1.31 8.51
N PRO A 294 -19.73 -0.33 8.53
CA PRO A 294 -19.98 0.96 9.16
C PRO A 294 -21.17 1.70 8.53
N ASN A 295 -21.91 2.48 9.30
CA ASN A 295 -23.04 3.29 8.82
C ASN A 295 -24.04 2.49 7.95
N THR A 296 -24.34 1.26 8.36
CA THR A 296 -25.21 0.37 7.58
C THR A 296 -26.28 -0.24 8.47
N PRO A 297 -27.53 0.18 8.32
CA PRO A 297 -28.65 -0.35 9.09
C PRO A 297 -29.01 -1.76 8.63
N ARG A 298 -29.75 -2.48 9.50
CA ARG A 298 -30.10 -3.91 9.38
C ARG A 298 -30.63 -4.30 7.99
N GLN A 299 -31.55 -3.55 7.42
CA GLN A 299 -32.13 -3.89 6.12
C GLN A 299 -31.10 -3.83 4.98
N THR A 300 -30.31 -2.76 4.94
CA THR A 300 -29.22 -2.61 3.96
C THR A 300 -28.17 -3.69 4.12
N ALA A 301 -27.78 -4.01 5.36
CA ALA A 301 -26.82 -5.06 5.64
C ALA A 301 -27.35 -6.44 5.19
N TRP A 302 -28.66 -6.71 5.37
CA TRP A 302 -29.26 -7.94 4.87
C TRP A 302 -29.23 -8.04 3.34
N LEU A 303 -29.50 -6.94 2.64
CA LEU A 303 -29.40 -6.92 1.17
C LEU A 303 -27.97 -7.22 0.69
N VAL A 304 -26.95 -6.65 1.36
CA VAL A 304 -25.55 -6.95 1.07
C VAL A 304 -25.23 -8.42 1.33
N ALA A 305 -25.72 -8.99 2.45
CA ALA A 305 -25.55 -10.38 2.79
C ALA A 305 -26.15 -11.33 1.74
N GLU A 306 -27.40 -11.08 1.30
CA GLU A 306 -28.06 -11.92 0.28
C GLU A 306 -27.42 -11.78 -1.10
N ARG A 307 -26.97 -10.56 -1.47
CA ARG A 307 -26.18 -10.36 -2.69
C ARG A 307 -24.89 -11.17 -2.66
N LEU A 308 -24.16 -11.12 -1.55
CA LEU A 308 -22.93 -11.91 -1.37
C LEU A 308 -23.23 -13.42 -1.41
N ARG A 309 -24.23 -13.89 -0.67
CA ARG A 309 -24.63 -15.30 -0.67
C ARG A 309 -24.91 -15.82 -2.07
N THR A 310 -25.69 -15.06 -2.84
CA THR A 310 -26.03 -15.41 -4.22
C THR A 310 -24.82 -15.39 -5.15
N ALA A 311 -23.92 -14.40 -4.99
CA ALA A 311 -22.68 -14.31 -5.74
C ALA A 311 -21.76 -15.51 -5.47
N VAL A 312 -21.63 -15.91 -4.19
CA VAL A 312 -20.83 -17.09 -3.83
C VAL A 312 -21.45 -18.38 -4.38
N ALA A 313 -22.75 -18.53 -4.30
CA ALA A 313 -23.45 -19.68 -4.88
C ALA A 313 -23.27 -19.77 -6.41
N ALA A 314 -23.02 -18.67 -7.08
CA ALA A 314 -22.77 -18.61 -8.54
C ALA A 314 -21.28 -18.59 -8.91
N MET A 315 -20.36 -18.47 -7.93
CA MET A 315 -18.93 -18.36 -8.21
C MET A 315 -18.37 -19.65 -8.84
N LYS A 316 -17.46 -19.48 -9.78
CA LYS A 316 -16.69 -20.57 -10.37
C LYS A 316 -15.27 -20.54 -9.83
N VAL A 317 -14.85 -21.63 -9.21
CA VAL A 317 -13.48 -21.79 -8.70
C VAL A 317 -12.59 -22.27 -9.84
N PRO A 318 -11.47 -21.60 -10.16
CA PRO A 318 -10.56 -22.04 -11.22
C PRO A 318 -9.80 -23.29 -10.75
N TRP A 319 -10.26 -24.45 -11.20
CA TRP A 319 -9.71 -25.78 -10.87
C TRP A 319 -10.07 -26.80 -11.94
N GLU A 320 -9.20 -27.78 -12.15
CA GLU A 320 -9.44 -28.92 -13.07
C GLU A 320 -9.25 -30.25 -12.35
N PRO A 321 -10.24 -31.15 -12.40
CA PRO A 321 -11.58 -30.95 -12.99
C PRO A 321 -12.43 -29.93 -12.23
N PRO A 322 -13.50 -29.38 -12.83
CA PRO A 322 -14.34 -28.37 -12.18
C PRO A 322 -14.87 -28.84 -10.80
N LEU A 323 -14.74 -27.96 -9.81
CA LEU A 323 -15.21 -28.22 -8.45
C LEU A 323 -16.74 -28.06 -8.33
N PRO A 324 -17.38 -28.77 -7.38
CA PRO A 324 -18.80 -28.58 -7.09
C PRO A 324 -19.08 -27.16 -6.55
N GLN A 325 -20.33 -26.76 -6.68
CA GLN A 325 -20.81 -25.49 -6.14
C GLN A 325 -20.61 -25.44 -4.63
N VAL A 326 -20.10 -24.29 -4.15
CA VAL A 326 -19.92 -23.99 -2.74
C VAL A 326 -20.94 -22.94 -2.32
N THR A 327 -21.49 -23.05 -1.13
CA THR A 327 -22.41 -22.09 -0.54
C THR A 327 -21.90 -21.60 0.81
N ILE A 328 -22.47 -20.51 1.29
CA ILE A 328 -22.15 -19.92 2.59
C ILE A 328 -23.41 -19.72 3.42
N SER A 329 -23.26 -19.88 4.73
CA SER A 329 -24.25 -19.44 5.72
C SER A 329 -23.79 -18.14 6.36
N LEU A 330 -24.73 -17.24 6.64
CA LEU A 330 -24.43 -15.92 7.22
C LEU A 330 -25.28 -15.67 8.47
N GLY A 331 -24.64 -15.07 9.46
CA GLY A 331 -25.28 -14.49 10.64
C GLY A 331 -25.08 -12.98 10.66
N LEU A 332 -26.14 -12.21 10.84
CA LEU A 332 -26.15 -10.76 10.82
C LEU A 332 -26.63 -10.19 12.15
N VAL A 333 -25.90 -9.23 12.69
CA VAL A 333 -26.31 -8.39 13.83
C VAL A 333 -26.11 -6.91 13.49
N SER A 334 -27.03 -6.05 13.92
CA SER A 334 -26.88 -4.59 13.83
C SER A 334 -26.81 -4.01 15.23
N PHE A 335 -25.99 -2.98 15.40
CA PHE A 335 -25.77 -2.30 16.67
C PHE A 335 -25.68 -0.78 16.46
N ASP A 336 -26.00 -0.03 17.51
CA ASP A 336 -26.04 1.43 17.55
C ASP A 336 -25.48 1.96 18.88
N GLY A 337 -25.54 3.26 19.10
CA GLY A 337 -25.07 3.90 20.31
C GLY A 337 -25.80 3.46 21.59
N ARG A 338 -26.98 2.85 21.49
CA ARG A 338 -27.79 2.34 22.62
C ARG A 338 -27.45 0.89 22.94
N THR A 339 -26.69 0.22 22.07
CA THR A 339 -26.30 -1.17 22.24
C THR A 339 -25.30 -1.30 23.37
N ASN A 340 -25.74 -1.85 24.51
CA ASN A 340 -24.87 -2.13 25.64
C ASN A 340 -24.21 -3.51 25.45
N ALA A 341 -23.13 -3.55 24.65
CA ALA A 341 -22.37 -4.76 24.34
C ALA A 341 -20.92 -4.39 24.00
N ASP A 342 -20.01 -5.27 24.28
CA ASP A 342 -18.63 -5.22 23.81
C ASP A 342 -18.47 -5.98 22.47
N SER A 343 -17.25 -5.99 21.92
CA SER A 343 -16.94 -6.68 20.67
C SER A 343 -17.25 -8.18 20.73
N ASN A 344 -16.93 -8.83 21.82
CA ASN A 344 -17.16 -10.27 21.99
C ASN A 344 -18.66 -10.60 21.99
N GLU A 345 -19.45 -9.80 22.69
CA GLU A 345 -20.90 -9.98 22.73
C GLU A 345 -21.55 -9.74 21.35
N ILE A 346 -21.06 -8.76 20.59
CA ILE A 346 -21.56 -8.52 19.22
C ILE A 346 -21.20 -9.70 18.29
N ILE A 347 -19.98 -10.21 18.37
CA ILE A 347 -19.56 -11.39 17.61
C ILE A 347 -20.43 -12.59 17.98
N LYS A 348 -20.64 -12.85 19.28
CA LYS A 348 -21.47 -13.94 19.77
C LYS A 348 -22.91 -13.86 19.23
N ARG A 349 -23.51 -12.67 19.19
CA ARG A 349 -24.86 -12.48 18.63
C ARG A 349 -24.92 -12.78 17.13
N ALA A 350 -23.86 -12.43 16.39
CA ALA A 350 -23.77 -12.77 14.97
C ALA A 350 -23.58 -14.29 14.77
N ASP A 351 -22.79 -14.95 15.62
CA ASP A 351 -22.59 -16.40 15.61
C ASP A 351 -23.88 -17.17 15.93
N GLU A 352 -24.66 -16.69 16.90
CA GLU A 352 -25.98 -17.27 17.20
C GLU A 352 -26.90 -17.22 15.96
N ALA A 353 -26.87 -16.12 15.22
CA ALA A 353 -27.61 -15.99 13.95
C ALA A 353 -27.04 -16.90 12.86
N LEU A 354 -25.71 -17.03 12.75
CA LEU A 354 -25.05 -17.97 11.84
C LEU A 354 -25.45 -19.43 12.14
N TYR A 355 -25.44 -19.80 13.41
CA TYR A 355 -25.90 -21.11 13.83
C TYR A 355 -27.33 -21.40 13.38
N GLN A 356 -28.26 -20.42 13.53
CA GLN A 356 -29.61 -20.54 13.00
C GLN A 356 -29.64 -20.74 11.48
N SER A 357 -28.75 -20.10 10.71
CA SER A 357 -28.63 -20.32 9.27
C SER A 357 -28.24 -21.75 8.94
N LYS A 358 -27.26 -22.30 9.67
CA LYS A 358 -26.77 -23.68 9.50
C LYS A 358 -27.85 -24.70 9.85
N GLU A 359 -28.57 -24.54 10.98
CA GLU A 359 -29.66 -25.42 11.43
C GLU A 359 -30.86 -25.43 10.47
N ASN A 360 -31.23 -24.25 9.95
CA ASN A 360 -32.37 -24.12 9.06
C ASN A 360 -32.10 -24.56 7.60
N GLY A 361 -30.99 -25.27 7.33
CA GLY A 361 -30.69 -25.88 6.03
C GLY A 361 -29.61 -25.19 5.21
N ARG A 362 -28.81 -24.34 5.83
CA ARG A 362 -27.63 -23.67 5.20
C ARG A 362 -27.98 -22.73 4.03
N ASN A 363 -26.98 -22.21 3.34
CA ASN A 363 -27.12 -21.30 2.17
C ASN A 363 -28.18 -20.20 2.40
N ARG A 364 -28.07 -19.48 3.53
CA ARG A 364 -29.02 -18.42 3.93
C ARG A 364 -28.43 -17.43 4.88
N THR A 365 -29.12 -16.31 5.06
CA THR A 365 -28.82 -15.27 6.05
C THR A 365 -29.86 -15.30 7.16
N SER A 366 -29.44 -15.43 8.40
CA SER A 366 -30.25 -15.18 9.60
C SER A 366 -29.83 -13.89 10.26
N VAL A 367 -30.80 -13.22 10.89
CA VAL A 367 -30.56 -11.92 11.55
C VAL A 367 -30.88 -12.05 13.03
N TRP A 368 -29.91 -11.70 13.87
CA TRP A 368 -30.05 -11.72 15.31
C TRP A 368 -31.16 -10.76 15.78
N GLY A 369 -32.03 -11.22 16.68
CA GLY A 369 -33.14 -10.42 17.22
C GLY A 369 -34.18 -9.99 16.17
N ALA A 370 -34.26 -10.67 15.03
CA ALA A 370 -35.26 -10.39 14.01
C ALA A 370 -36.67 -10.81 14.47
N GLY A 371 -37.54 -9.84 14.70
CA GLY A 371 -38.97 -10.07 15.00
C GLY A 371 -39.78 -10.47 13.78
N LEU A 372 -41.09 -10.76 14.01
CA LEU A 372 -42.05 -11.19 12.98
C LEU A 372 -42.12 -10.20 11.79
N LEU A 373 -42.11 -8.91 12.05
CA LEU A 373 -42.18 -7.85 11.03
C LEU A 373 -41.00 -7.88 10.04
N PHE A 374 -39.80 -8.17 10.51
CA PHE A 374 -38.63 -8.32 9.62
C PHE A 374 -38.77 -9.54 8.68
N ARG A 375 -39.39 -10.61 9.14
CA ARG A 375 -39.67 -11.80 8.33
C ARG A 375 -40.71 -11.54 7.24
N ILE A 376 -41.73 -10.70 7.51
CA ILE A 376 -42.76 -10.31 6.54
C ILE A 376 -42.14 -9.44 5.44
N GLN A 377 -41.37 -8.40 5.79
CA GLN A 377 -40.67 -7.54 4.80
C GLN A 377 -39.69 -8.32 3.92
N ARG A 378 -39.07 -9.38 4.45
CA ARG A 378 -38.23 -10.28 3.69
C ARG A 378 -39.01 -11.08 2.63
N SER A 379 -40.25 -11.50 2.92
CA SER A 379 -41.06 -12.19 1.92
C SER A 379 -41.45 -11.27 0.79
N GLU A 380 -41.78 -10.00 1.05
CA GLU A 380 -42.11 -9.00 0.04
C GLU A 380 -40.96 -8.60 -0.86
N ALA A 381 -39.71 -8.50 -0.32
CA ALA A 381 -38.53 -8.21 -1.10
C ALA A 381 -38.18 -9.35 -2.08
N ASN A 382 -38.42 -10.60 -1.71
CA ASN A 382 -38.22 -11.76 -2.61
C ASN A 382 -39.24 -11.83 -3.74
N PHE A 383 -40.42 -11.24 -3.59
CA PHE A 383 -41.43 -11.12 -4.64
C PHE A 383 -41.15 -9.97 -5.63
N ALA A 384 -40.38 -8.96 -5.22
CA ALA A 384 -40.03 -7.82 -6.09
C ALA A 384 -38.78 -8.06 -6.97
N THR A 385 -38.04 -9.14 -6.73
CA THR A 385 -36.80 -9.53 -7.48
C THR A 385 -36.97 -10.81 -8.30
N ALA A 386 -38.13 -11.42 -8.34
CA ALA A 386 -38.53 -12.52 -9.21
C ALA A 386 -39.36 -11.99 -10.36
#